data_8ecf7c0b2d66820b5b855bb2aae8f8da
#
_entry.id   8ecf7c0b2d66820b5b855bb2aae8f8da
#
_cell.length_a   1.000
_cell.length_b   1.000
_cell.length_c   1.000
_cell.angle_alpha   90.00
_cell.angle_beta   90.00
_cell.angle_gamma   90.00
#
_symmetry.space_group_name_H-M   'P 1'
#
loop_
_entity.id
_entity.type
_entity.pdbx_description
1 polymer ?
#
loop_
_entity_poly.entity_id
_entity_poly.type
_entity_poly.pdbx_seq_one_letter_code
_entity_poly.pdbx_strand_id
1 'polypeptide(L)'
;MNLKFAVSVWSVLLVLRLAVFAMDPEKQAVIDRYKAPFAVYLTAINDLGSALGTVKTESELIKAADKFCDEANKFVDEFNANKEQFADSQVVKSMDDDPDSKKAMEDYMESLKSKLEDARPIFENLISSLNRHSDSREINRVRDRVAATFQRIQLLYM
;
A
#
# COMPACT_ATOMS: atom_id res chain seq x y z
N MET A 1 42.27 21.25 25.92
CA MET A 1 41.49 21.04 24.67
C MET A 1 40.01 21.29 25.00
N ASN A 2 39.44 22.36 24.47
CA ASN A 2 38.12 22.87 24.91
C ASN A 2 36.95 21.99 24.44
N LEU A 3 36.28 21.35 25.37
CA LEU A 3 35.12 20.46 25.15
C LEU A 3 33.98 21.15 24.33
N LYS A 4 33.87 22.47 24.43
CA LYS A 4 32.90 23.30 23.68
C LYS A 4 33.18 23.33 22.17
N PHE A 5 34.41 23.17 21.74
CA PHE A 5 34.79 23.15 20.32
C PHE A 5 34.44 21.80 19.63
N ALA A 6 34.60 20.70 20.38
CA ALA A 6 34.25 19.37 19.87
C ALA A 6 32.75 19.19 19.64
N VAL A 7 31.90 19.72 20.52
CA VAL A 7 30.42 19.64 20.39
C VAL A 7 29.93 20.42 19.18
N SER A 8 30.52 21.60 18.89
CA SER A 8 30.15 22.43 17.74
C SER A 8 30.47 21.76 16.39
N VAL A 9 31.64 21.13 16.28
CA VAL A 9 32.06 20.44 15.05
C VAL A 9 31.20 19.20 14.76
N TRP A 10 30.82 18.45 15.80
CA TRP A 10 29.93 17.29 15.65
C TRP A 10 28.51 17.69 15.27
N SER A 11 27.99 18.79 15.81
CA SER A 11 26.67 19.31 15.44
C SER A 11 26.61 19.78 14.01
N VAL A 12 27.66 20.46 13.51
CA VAL A 12 27.75 20.90 12.10
C VAL A 12 27.92 19.72 11.16
N LEU A 13 28.69 18.69 11.53
CA LEU A 13 28.83 17.46 10.75
C LEU A 13 27.55 16.63 10.72
N LEU A 14 26.77 16.62 11.80
CA LEU A 14 25.47 15.94 11.85
C LEU A 14 24.43 16.65 10.97
N VAL A 15 24.40 17.99 11.01
CA VAL A 15 23.52 18.80 10.16
C VAL A 15 23.92 18.71 8.68
N LEU A 16 25.21 18.71 8.36
CA LEU A 16 25.71 18.50 7.00
C LEU A 16 25.42 17.07 6.49
N ARG A 17 25.49 16.03 7.35
CA ARG A 17 25.10 14.67 6.95
C ARG A 17 23.59 14.54 6.72
N LEU A 18 22.76 15.24 7.50
CA LEU A 18 21.30 15.27 7.29
C LEU A 18 20.93 16.08 6.04
N ALA A 19 21.70 17.11 5.68
CA ALA A 19 21.45 17.91 4.48
C ALA A 19 21.90 17.21 3.18
N VAL A 20 22.86 16.26 3.25
CA VAL A 20 23.38 15.54 2.07
C VAL A 20 22.47 14.37 1.66
N PHE A 21 21.50 13.96 2.51
CA PHE A 21 20.59 12.85 2.22
C PHE A 21 19.10 13.27 2.24
N ALA A 22 18.79 14.55 2.24
CA ALA A 22 17.41 14.98 2.11
C ALA A 22 17.04 14.98 0.61
N MET A 23 16.26 14.00 0.21
CA MET A 23 15.60 14.01 -1.11
C MET A 23 14.87 15.33 -1.32
N ASP A 24 14.85 15.80 -2.56
CA ASP A 24 14.07 16.99 -2.95
C ASP A 24 12.63 16.88 -2.42
N PRO A 25 12.13 17.87 -1.66
CA PRO A 25 10.79 17.84 -1.08
C PRO A 25 9.67 17.58 -2.09
N GLU A 26 9.81 18.06 -3.34
CA GLU A 26 8.83 17.82 -4.39
C GLU A 26 8.83 16.35 -4.82
N LYS A 27 9.99 15.74 -4.97
CA LYS A 27 10.12 14.30 -5.27
C LYS A 27 9.61 13.43 -4.12
N GLN A 28 9.93 13.81 -2.88
CA GLN A 28 9.40 13.13 -1.70
C GLN A 28 7.87 13.18 -1.66
N ALA A 29 7.26 14.32 -1.94
CA ALA A 29 5.81 14.47 -1.99
C ALA A 29 5.16 13.58 -3.06
N VAL A 30 5.81 13.38 -4.21
CA VAL A 30 5.35 12.44 -5.24
C VAL A 30 5.40 11.01 -4.72
N ILE A 31 6.52 10.59 -4.14
CA ILE A 31 6.68 9.25 -3.56
C ILE A 31 5.60 9.00 -2.49
N ASP A 32 5.38 9.95 -1.59
CA ASP A 32 4.39 9.82 -0.52
C ASP A 32 2.96 9.69 -1.07
N ARG A 33 2.63 10.40 -2.14
CA ARG A 33 1.35 10.25 -2.83
C ARG A 33 1.17 8.89 -3.48
N TYR A 34 2.23 8.30 -4.06
CA TYR A 34 2.16 6.94 -4.58
C TYR A 34 2.00 5.91 -3.46
N LYS A 35 2.61 6.14 -2.30
CA LYS A 35 2.53 5.24 -1.14
C LYS A 35 1.17 5.28 -0.44
N ALA A 36 0.50 6.43 -0.42
CA ALA A 36 -0.72 6.63 0.36
C ALA A 36 -1.85 5.63 0.03
N PRO A 37 -2.22 5.37 -1.25
CA PRO A 37 -3.23 4.36 -1.58
C PRO A 37 -2.86 2.96 -1.09
N PHE A 38 -1.59 2.56 -1.20
CA PHE A 38 -1.13 1.26 -0.72
C PHE A 38 -1.25 1.11 0.80
N ALA A 39 -1.03 2.17 1.56
CA ALA A 39 -1.22 2.15 3.01
C ALA A 39 -2.69 1.87 3.37
N VAL A 40 -3.64 2.49 2.66
CA VAL A 40 -5.08 2.21 2.79
C VAL A 40 -5.38 0.76 2.46
N TYR A 41 -4.85 0.25 1.35
CA TYR A 41 -5.07 -1.14 0.93
C TYR A 41 -4.52 -2.16 1.93
N LEU A 42 -3.30 -1.95 2.45
CA LEU A 42 -2.72 -2.80 3.49
C LEU A 42 -3.55 -2.78 4.78
N THR A 43 -4.11 -1.63 5.15
CA THR A 43 -5.03 -1.50 6.28
C THR A 43 -6.30 -2.32 6.04
N ALA A 44 -6.89 -2.23 4.85
CA ALA A 44 -8.06 -3.02 4.49
C ALA A 44 -7.82 -4.54 4.57
N ILE A 45 -6.63 -4.99 4.15
CA ILE A 45 -6.22 -6.40 4.27
C ILE A 45 -6.10 -6.83 5.73
N ASN A 46 -5.47 -6.02 6.59
CA ASN A 46 -5.33 -6.31 8.00
C ASN A 46 -6.67 -6.35 8.73
N ASP A 47 -7.57 -5.40 8.39
CA ASP A 47 -8.94 -5.38 8.90
C ASP A 47 -9.71 -6.63 8.50
N LEU A 48 -9.58 -7.06 7.23
CA LEU A 48 -10.15 -8.31 6.75
C LEU A 48 -9.62 -9.52 7.54
N GLY A 49 -8.30 -9.61 7.73
CA GLY A 49 -7.67 -10.69 8.50
C GLY A 49 -8.20 -10.75 9.93
N SER A 50 -8.32 -9.58 10.58
CA SER A 50 -8.87 -9.46 11.94
C SER A 50 -10.35 -9.88 11.99
N ALA A 51 -11.15 -9.45 11.02
CA ALA A 51 -12.55 -9.81 10.94
C ALA A 51 -12.72 -11.32 10.72
N LEU A 52 -11.98 -11.93 9.78
CA LEU A 52 -12.05 -13.36 9.49
C LEU A 52 -11.67 -14.22 10.70
N GLY A 53 -10.80 -13.73 11.58
CA GLY A 53 -10.45 -14.41 12.84
C GLY A 53 -11.60 -14.50 13.85
N THR A 54 -12.64 -13.66 13.70
CA THR A 54 -13.78 -13.56 14.64
C THR A 54 -15.13 -13.93 14.04
N VAL A 55 -15.22 -14.10 12.71
CA VAL A 55 -16.43 -14.47 11.97
C VAL A 55 -17.01 -15.79 12.49
N LYS A 56 -18.30 -15.76 12.88
CA LYS A 56 -19.07 -16.91 13.33
C LYS A 56 -20.31 -17.18 12.47
N THR A 57 -20.73 -16.20 11.69
CA THR A 57 -21.97 -16.25 10.90
C THR A 57 -21.69 -15.86 9.45
N GLU A 58 -22.54 -16.35 8.55
CA GLU A 58 -22.52 -15.98 7.13
C GLU A 58 -22.67 -14.46 6.94
N SER A 59 -23.56 -13.82 7.70
CA SER A 59 -23.76 -12.37 7.64
C SER A 59 -22.50 -11.56 8.01
N GLU A 60 -21.72 -12.04 8.99
CA GLU A 60 -20.43 -11.41 9.37
C GLU A 60 -19.37 -11.61 8.26
N LEU A 61 -19.34 -12.79 7.64
CA LEU A 61 -18.45 -13.07 6.51
C LEU A 61 -18.75 -12.13 5.32
N ILE A 62 -20.03 -11.99 4.98
CA ILE A 62 -20.50 -11.09 3.92
C ILE A 62 -20.04 -9.65 4.22
N LYS A 63 -20.29 -9.16 5.44
CA LYS A 63 -19.91 -7.79 5.83
C LYS A 63 -18.39 -7.56 5.76
N ALA A 64 -17.60 -8.52 6.22
CA ALA A 64 -16.14 -8.44 6.17
C ALA A 64 -15.64 -8.38 4.72
N ALA A 65 -16.15 -9.24 3.86
CA ALA A 65 -15.78 -9.28 2.46
C ALA A 65 -16.25 -8.04 1.68
N ASP A 66 -17.48 -7.58 1.90
CA ASP A 66 -18.02 -6.36 1.28
C ASP A 66 -17.20 -5.12 1.70
N LYS A 67 -16.86 -4.97 3.00
CA LYS A 67 -16.01 -3.88 3.49
C LYS A 67 -14.64 -3.91 2.80
N PHE A 68 -14.01 -5.09 2.73
CA PHE A 68 -12.73 -5.22 2.03
C PHE A 68 -12.85 -4.80 0.56
N CYS A 69 -13.88 -5.25 -0.15
CA CYS A 69 -14.08 -4.87 -1.55
C CYS A 69 -14.27 -3.37 -1.73
N ASP A 70 -15.00 -2.70 -0.82
CA ASP A 70 -15.19 -1.24 -0.85
C ASP A 70 -13.86 -0.51 -0.71
N GLU A 71 -13.06 -0.85 0.29
CA GLU A 71 -11.77 -0.21 0.54
C GLU A 71 -10.74 -0.53 -0.57
N ALA A 72 -10.72 -1.78 -1.06
CA ALA A 72 -9.85 -2.17 -2.16
C ALA A 72 -10.21 -1.47 -3.48
N ASN A 73 -11.50 -1.23 -3.74
CA ASN A 73 -11.92 -0.46 -4.92
C ASN A 73 -11.54 1.03 -4.78
N LYS A 74 -11.66 1.63 -3.59
CA LYS A 74 -11.15 2.99 -3.35
C LYS A 74 -9.64 3.09 -3.63
N PHE A 75 -8.85 2.11 -3.16
CA PHE A 75 -7.43 2.03 -3.48
C PHE A 75 -7.19 2.07 -4.99
N VAL A 76 -7.93 1.26 -5.78
CA VAL A 76 -7.78 1.23 -7.24
C VAL A 76 -8.10 2.60 -7.86
N ASP A 77 -9.18 3.24 -7.41
CA ASP A 77 -9.60 4.54 -7.93
C ASP A 77 -8.59 5.65 -7.59
N GLU A 78 -8.10 5.69 -6.35
CA GLU A 78 -7.08 6.66 -5.92
C GLU A 78 -5.74 6.44 -6.61
N PHE A 79 -5.32 5.18 -6.79
CA PHE A 79 -4.09 4.85 -7.51
C PHE A 79 -4.16 5.31 -8.97
N ASN A 80 -5.26 5.04 -9.67
CA ASN A 80 -5.45 5.47 -11.05
C ASN A 80 -5.49 7.00 -11.16
N ALA A 81 -6.18 7.69 -10.25
CA ALA A 81 -6.22 9.15 -10.22
C ALA A 81 -4.81 9.76 -10.04
N ASN A 82 -3.99 9.18 -9.15
CA ASN A 82 -2.61 9.59 -8.96
C ASN A 82 -1.77 9.31 -10.23
N LYS A 83 -1.90 8.12 -10.84
CA LYS A 83 -1.20 7.76 -12.08
C LYS A 83 -1.51 8.76 -13.21
N GLU A 84 -2.77 9.13 -13.41
CA GLU A 84 -3.17 10.11 -14.41
C GLU A 84 -2.62 11.50 -14.10
N GLN A 85 -2.71 11.95 -12.84
CA GLN A 85 -2.21 13.27 -12.42
C GLN A 85 -0.70 13.42 -12.64
N PHE A 86 0.06 12.33 -12.51
CA PHE A 86 1.52 12.37 -12.60
C PHE A 86 2.08 11.96 -13.97
N ALA A 87 1.25 11.48 -14.89
CA ALA A 87 1.68 10.97 -16.21
C ALA A 87 2.57 11.95 -16.97
N ASP A 88 2.28 13.27 -16.89
CA ASP A 88 3.03 14.32 -17.56
C ASP A 88 3.90 15.19 -16.63
N SER A 89 4.00 14.81 -15.35
CA SER A 89 4.75 15.58 -14.37
C SER A 89 6.24 15.63 -14.70
N GLN A 90 6.81 16.85 -14.78
CA GLN A 90 8.25 17.05 -14.93
C GLN A 90 9.03 16.49 -13.73
N VAL A 91 8.44 16.53 -12.53
CA VAL A 91 9.04 15.97 -11.31
C VAL A 91 9.19 14.47 -11.45
N VAL A 92 8.15 13.74 -11.89
CA VAL A 92 8.22 12.29 -12.12
C VAL A 92 9.30 11.94 -13.15
N LYS A 93 9.34 12.67 -14.28
CA LYS A 93 10.38 12.46 -15.31
C LYS A 93 11.79 12.66 -14.74
N SER A 94 11.98 13.64 -13.84
CA SER A 94 13.27 13.89 -13.20
C SER A 94 13.65 12.82 -12.17
N MET A 95 12.68 12.04 -11.66
CA MET A 95 12.94 10.95 -10.71
C MET A 95 13.55 9.73 -11.38
N ASP A 96 13.28 9.51 -12.68
CA ASP A 96 13.85 8.39 -13.44
C ASP A 96 15.37 8.48 -13.56
N ASP A 97 15.92 9.71 -13.54
CA ASP A 97 17.36 9.99 -13.62
C ASP A 97 18.00 10.21 -12.24
N ASP A 98 17.21 10.17 -11.16
CA ASP A 98 17.66 10.43 -9.79
C ASP A 98 17.85 9.12 -9.01
N PRO A 99 19.10 8.72 -8.73
CA PRO A 99 19.40 7.44 -8.07
C PRO A 99 18.74 7.29 -6.69
N ASP A 100 18.60 8.39 -5.93
CA ASP A 100 18.03 8.35 -4.58
C ASP A 100 16.52 8.14 -4.62
N SER A 101 15.81 8.80 -5.53
CA SER A 101 14.38 8.60 -5.77
C SER A 101 14.08 7.19 -6.25
N LYS A 102 14.88 6.69 -7.20
CA LYS A 102 14.76 5.35 -7.73
C LYS A 102 14.93 4.30 -6.64
N LYS A 103 16.00 4.43 -5.86
CA LYS A 103 16.25 3.52 -4.73
C LYS A 103 15.13 3.55 -3.70
N ALA A 104 14.64 4.74 -3.32
CA ALA A 104 13.56 4.88 -2.34
C ALA A 104 12.25 4.21 -2.83
N MET A 105 11.99 4.25 -4.13
CA MET A 105 10.83 3.57 -4.73
C MET A 105 11.04 2.05 -4.80
N GLU A 106 12.23 1.59 -5.20
CA GLU A 106 12.60 0.17 -5.24
C GLU A 106 12.49 -0.46 -3.85
N ASP A 107 13.10 0.15 -2.82
CA ASP A 107 13.05 -0.31 -1.43
C ASP A 107 11.59 -0.37 -0.91
N TYR A 108 10.76 0.61 -1.29
CA TYR A 108 9.35 0.59 -0.94
C TYR A 108 8.59 -0.54 -1.63
N MET A 109 8.80 -0.76 -2.93
CA MET A 109 8.13 -1.82 -3.68
C MET A 109 8.52 -3.20 -3.19
N GLU A 110 9.79 -3.42 -2.80
CA GLU A 110 10.23 -4.67 -2.17
C GLU A 110 9.54 -4.90 -0.83
N SER A 111 9.46 -3.86 0.03
CA SER A 111 8.72 -3.93 1.30
C SER A 111 7.24 -4.20 1.08
N LEU A 112 6.61 -3.57 0.09
CA LEU A 112 5.21 -3.78 -0.25
C LEU A 112 4.97 -5.22 -0.72
N LYS A 113 5.83 -5.74 -1.59
CA LYS A 113 5.76 -7.13 -2.05
C LYS A 113 5.80 -8.11 -0.88
N SER A 114 6.75 -7.95 0.05
CA SER A 114 6.83 -8.79 1.26
C SER A 114 5.53 -8.76 2.06
N LYS A 115 4.95 -7.56 2.30
CA LYS A 115 3.69 -7.42 3.05
C LYS A 115 2.50 -8.06 2.34
N LEU A 116 2.47 -8.01 1.01
CA LEU A 116 1.41 -8.66 0.23
C LEU A 116 1.58 -10.19 0.21
N GLU A 117 2.81 -10.70 0.22
CA GLU A 117 3.09 -12.12 0.39
C GLU A 117 2.65 -12.62 1.77
N ASP A 118 2.93 -11.85 2.83
CA ASP A 118 2.47 -12.14 4.20
C ASP A 118 0.94 -12.12 4.32
N ALA A 119 0.25 -11.36 3.48
CA ALA A 119 -1.21 -11.28 3.44
C ALA A 119 -1.88 -12.45 2.70
N ARG A 120 -1.14 -13.27 1.95
CA ARG A 120 -1.68 -14.40 1.19
C ARG A 120 -2.60 -15.32 2.02
N PRO A 121 -2.24 -15.74 3.26
CA PRO A 121 -3.11 -16.59 4.06
C PRO A 121 -4.47 -15.98 4.39
N ILE A 122 -4.55 -14.63 4.46
CA ILE A 122 -5.81 -13.91 4.69
C ILE A 122 -6.76 -14.12 3.51
N PHE A 123 -6.25 -13.98 2.29
CA PHE A 123 -7.04 -14.19 1.07
C PHE A 123 -7.42 -15.65 0.86
N GLU A 124 -6.52 -16.57 1.15
CA GLU A 124 -6.81 -18.02 1.11
C GLU A 124 -7.91 -18.38 2.11
N ASN A 125 -7.90 -17.82 3.32
CA ASN A 125 -8.95 -17.98 4.32
C ASN A 125 -10.28 -17.36 3.86
N LEU A 126 -10.28 -16.17 3.28
CA LEU A 126 -11.48 -15.54 2.72
C LEU A 126 -12.13 -16.45 1.68
N ILE A 127 -11.37 -16.86 0.67
CA ILE A 127 -11.86 -17.72 -0.43
C ILE A 127 -12.38 -19.04 0.11
N SER A 128 -11.62 -19.70 1.02
CA SER A 128 -12.03 -20.94 1.65
C SER A 128 -13.33 -20.78 2.46
N SER A 129 -13.48 -19.65 3.16
CA SER A 129 -14.68 -19.36 3.95
C SER A 129 -15.90 -19.12 3.07
N LEU A 130 -15.75 -18.37 1.97
CA LEU A 130 -16.81 -18.18 1.00
C LEU A 130 -17.23 -19.50 0.30
N ASN A 131 -16.27 -20.35 -0.02
CA ASN A 131 -16.55 -21.63 -0.67
C ASN A 131 -17.29 -22.62 0.24
N ARG A 132 -17.09 -22.55 1.56
CA ARG A 132 -17.85 -23.38 2.53
C ARG A 132 -19.35 -23.09 2.56
N HIS A 133 -19.77 -21.93 2.10
CA HIS A 133 -21.16 -21.49 2.06
C HIS A 133 -21.67 -21.28 0.62
N SER A 134 -21.17 -22.09 -0.32
CA SER A 134 -21.45 -21.95 -1.76
C SER A 134 -22.92 -22.11 -2.15
N ASP A 135 -23.75 -22.69 -1.28
CA ASP A 135 -25.19 -22.84 -1.51
C ASP A 135 -25.97 -21.54 -1.28
N SER A 136 -25.38 -20.55 -0.60
CA SER A 136 -25.96 -19.25 -0.36
C SER A 136 -25.86 -18.34 -1.57
N ARG A 137 -27.02 -17.79 -2.03
CA ARG A 137 -27.05 -16.81 -3.11
C ARG A 137 -26.28 -15.53 -2.76
N GLU A 138 -26.36 -15.09 -1.51
CA GLU A 138 -25.66 -13.89 -1.05
C GLU A 138 -24.14 -14.10 -1.02
N ILE A 139 -23.68 -15.23 -0.56
CA ILE A 139 -22.25 -15.60 -0.61
C ILE A 139 -21.75 -15.66 -2.05
N ASN A 140 -22.52 -16.22 -2.98
CA ASN A 140 -22.13 -16.26 -4.39
C ASN A 140 -21.99 -14.85 -4.96
N ARG A 141 -22.91 -13.93 -4.65
CA ARG A 141 -22.80 -12.51 -5.03
C ARG A 141 -21.51 -11.87 -4.49
N VAL A 142 -21.20 -12.11 -3.22
CA VAL A 142 -19.99 -11.57 -2.59
C VAL A 142 -18.73 -12.18 -3.18
N ARG A 143 -18.74 -13.46 -3.47
CA ARG A 143 -17.60 -14.15 -4.13
C ARG A 143 -17.32 -13.54 -5.51
N ASP A 144 -18.35 -13.28 -6.31
CA ASP A 144 -18.21 -12.64 -7.62
C ASP A 144 -17.66 -11.22 -7.47
N ARG A 145 -18.10 -10.48 -6.45
CA ARG A 145 -17.58 -9.14 -6.13
C ARG A 145 -16.10 -9.18 -5.75
N VAL A 146 -15.70 -10.11 -4.88
CA VAL A 146 -14.30 -10.33 -4.50
C VAL A 146 -13.44 -10.64 -5.72
N ALA A 147 -13.91 -11.54 -6.60
CA ALA A 147 -13.20 -11.87 -7.84
C ALA A 147 -13.03 -10.65 -8.75
N ALA A 148 -14.09 -9.86 -8.93
CA ALA A 148 -14.03 -8.63 -9.73
C ALA A 148 -13.07 -7.59 -9.11
N THR A 149 -13.04 -7.46 -7.79
CA THR A 149 -12.13 -6.56 -7.08
C THR A 149 -10.66 -6.98 -7.29
N PHE A 150 -10.36 -8.27 -7.16
CA PHE A 150 -9.00 -8.77 -7.44
C PHE A 150 -8.59 -8.57 -8.89
N GLN A 151 -9.50 -8.75 -9.83
CA GLN A 151 -9.23 -8.48 -11.24
C GLN A 151 -8.87 -7.01 -11.48
N ARG A 152 -9.59 -6.07 -10.87
CA ARG A 152 -9.27 -4.63 -10.94
C ARG A 152 -7.88 -4.32 -10.38
N ILE A 153 -7.54 -4.91 -9.23
CA ILE A 153 -6.21 -4.75 -8.61
C ILE A 153 -5.13 -5.31 -9.55
N GLN A 154 -5.35 -6.48 -10.13
CA GLN A 154 -4.38 -7.11 -11.04
C GLN A 154 -4.08 -6.23 -12.27
N LEU A 155 -5.09 -5.52 -12.79
CA LEU A 155 -4.92 -4.61 -13.93
C LEU A 155 -4.02 -3.40 -13.63
N LEU A 156 -3.78 -3.05 -12.35
CA LEU A 156 -2.85 -1.97 -11.99
C LEU A 156 -1.38 -2.33 -12.29
N TYR A 157 -1.07 -3.61 -12.39
CA TYR A 157 0.29 -4.12 -12.59
C TYR A 157 0.58 -4.54 -14.04
N MET A 158 -0.38 -4.34 -14.92
CA MET A 158 -0.25 -4.59 -16.37
C MET A 158 0.02 -3.28 -17.13
#